data_ebb0a96fb1ba53ae6c134ec4bce0ab8f
#
_entry.id   ebb0a96fb1ba53ae6c134ec4bce0ab8f
#
_cell.length_a   1.000
_cell.length_b   1.000
_cell.length_c   1.000
_cell.angle_alpha   90.00
_cell.angle_beta   90.00
_cell.angle_gamma   90.00
#
_symmetry.space_group_name_H-M   'P 1'
#
loop_
_entity.id
_entity.type
_entity.pdbx_description
1 polymer ?
#
loop_
_entity_poly.entity_id
_entity_poly.type
_entity_poly.pdbx_seq_one_letter_code
_entity_poly.pdbx_strand_id
1 'polypeptide(L)'
;MALRPVTKQTVSDQVFDQVLAEVVDGGLAVGEQLPSERRLAEVLGVSRPAVREALQRMAQTRLVEVRHGGATTVRDFRRYGGLDLLPRLLVRNDTVDPAVARSIVEARAAVGPGIAALAAERGGPALHPALTDVVDRLAAADDPVGWQELALEFWDVVVDGADSIVFRLMFNGLRAAYEPALPALAAVLRGEVG
;
A
#
# COMPACT_ATOMS: atom_id res chain seq x y z
N MET A 1 -18.84 -0.78 -28.64
CA MET A 1 -18.31 0.34 -27.83
C MET A 1 -17.74 -0.26 -26.54
N ALA A 2 -16.41 -0.34 -26.39
CA ALA A 2 -15.77 -0.92 -25.20
C ALA A 2 -15.58 0.22 -24.19
N LEU A 3 -16.47 0.29 -23.21
CA LEU A 3 -16.32 1.19 -22.05
C LEU A 3 -15.21 0.61 -21.16
N ARG A 4 -14.23 1.44 -20.80
CA ARG A 4 -13.21 1.09 -19.81
C ARG A 4 -13.66 1.56 -18.42
N PRO A 5 -13.38 0.80 -17.35
CA PRO A 5 -13.65 1.25 -15.99
C PRO A 5 -12.92 2.58 -15.70
N VAL A 6 -13.65 3.54 -15.14
CA VAL A 6 -13.05 4.81 -14.67
C VAL A 6 -12.74 4.63 -13.20
N THR A 7 -11.47 4.50 -12.85
CA THR A 7 -11.00 4.60 -11.46
C THR A 7 -11.03 6.07 -11.04
N LYS A 8 -12.18 6.54 -10.62
CA LYS A 8 -12.31 7.87 -10.03
C LYS A 8 -12.15 7.72 -8.52
N GLN A 9 -11.17 8.40 -7.93
CA GLN A 9 -11.02 8.49 -6.49
C GLN A 9 -12.34 9.00 -5.88
N THR A 10 -12.86 8.29 -4.88
CA THR A 10 -14.11 8.69 -4.24
C THR A 10 -13.90 9.93 -3.38
N VAL A 11 -14.99 10.67 -3.08
CA VAL A 11 -14.93 11.80 -2.16
C VAL A 11 -14.45 11.37 -0.77
N SER A 12 -14.83 10.17 -0.32
CA SER A 12 -14.36 9.61 0.95
C SER A 12 -12.86 9.28 0.92
N ASP A 13 -12.29 8.87 -0.23
CA ASP A 13 -10.84 8.70 -0.39
C ASP A 13 -10.11 10.03 -0.28
N GLN A 14 -10.62 11.08 -0.94
CA GLN A 14 -10.01 12.42 -0.87
C GLN A 14 -10.01 12.97 0.55
N VAL A 15 -11.10 12.77 1.31
CA VAL A 15 -11.16 13.14 2.74
C VAL A 15 -10.14 12.36 3.55
N PHE A 16 -10.02 11.05 3.31
CA PHE A 16 -9.02 10.21 3.98
C PHE A 16 -7.61 10.73 3.72
N ASP A 17 -7.27 10.96 2.46
CA ASP A 17 -5.92 11.36 2.04
C ASP A 17 -5.53 12.74 2.59
N GLN A 18 -6.48 13.70 2.65
CA GLN A 18 -6.24 15.00 3.28
C GLN A 18 -5.94 14.87 4.78
N VAL A 19 -6.75 14.10 5.52
CA VAL A 19 -6.52 13.90 6.96
C VAL A 19 -5.21 13.15 7.21
N LEU A 20 -4.91 12.12 6.40
CA LEU A 20 -3.64 11.40 6.50
C LEU A 20 -2.44 12.33 6.25
N ALA A 21 -2.51 13.19 5.25
CA ALA A 21 -1.46 14.17 4.97
C ALA A 21 -1.23 15.09 6.18
N GLU A 22 -2.29 15.65 6.77
CA GLU A 22 -2.19 16.48 7.98
C GLU A 22 -1.57 15.73 9.16
N VAL A 23 -1.88 14.44 9.34
CA VAL A 23 -1.27 13.61 10.40
C VAL A 23 0.20 13.33 10.12
N VAL A 24 0.55 13.00 8.88
CA VAL A 24 1.94 12.67 8.50
C VAL A 24 2.83 13.90 8.53
N ASP A 25 2.33 15.04 8.07
CA ASP A 25 3.06 16.30 7.99
C ASP A 25 3.06 17.07 9.32
N GLY A 26 2.35 16.55 10.36
CA GLY A 26 2.35 17.10 11.72
C GLY A 26 1.38 18.25 11.95
N GLY A 27 0.48 18.52 11.01
CA GLY A 27 -0.60 19.48 11.16
C GLY A 27 -1.68 19.03 12.15
N LEU A 28 -1.83 17.72 12.30
CA LEU A 28 -2.69 17.08 13.31
C LEU A 28 -1.83 16.24 14.26
N ALA A 29 -1.83 16.59 15.54
CA ALA A 29 -1.03 15.89 16.53
C ALA A 29 -1.67 14.57 16.99
N VAL A 30 -0.84 13.63 17.42
CA VAL A 30 -1.30 12.38 18.07
C VAL A 30 -2.10 12.73 19.35
N GLY A 31 -3.29 12.17 19.48
CA GLY A 31 -4.22 12.45 20.56
C GLY A 31 -5.12 13.66 20.32
N GLU A 32 -4.89 14.42 19.26
CA GLU A 32 -5.74 15.55 18.89
C GLU A 32 -7.14 15.07 18.46
N GLN A 33 -8.14 15.84 18.82
CA GLN A 33 -9.53 15.56 18.46
C GLN A 33 -9.85 16.17 17.09
N LEU A 34 -10.31 15.31 16.17
CA LEU A 34 -10.86 15.78 14.91
C LEU A 34 -12.17 16.56 15.14
N PRO A 35 -12.46 17.57 14.30
CA PRO A 35 -13.76 18.23 14.30
C PRO A 35 -14.90 17.20 14.09
N SER A 36 -16.13 17.55 14.54
CA SER A 36 -17.30 16.70 14.30
C SER A 36 -17.53 16.43 12.81
N GLU A 37 -18.17 15.28 12.47
CA GLU A 37 -18.54 14.96 11.09
C GLU A 37 -19.22 16.14 10.36
N ARG A 38 -20.10 16.87 11.06
CA ARG A 38 -20.78 18.05 10.51
C ARG A 38 -19.77 19.16 10.16
N ARG A 39 -18.86 19.43 11.08
CA ARG A 39 -17.86 20.49 10.86
C ARG A 39 -16.84 20.13 9.79
N LEU A 40 -16.41 18.86 9.75
CA LEU A 40 -15.55 18.35 8.67
C LEU A 40 -16.23 18.47 7.31
N ALA A 41 -17.51 18.10 7.22
CA ALA A 41 -18.29 18.21 5.98
C ALA A 41 -18.41 19.66 5.50
N GLU A 42 -18.64 20.61 6.43
CA GLU A 42 -18.69 22.04 6.13
C GLU A 42 -17.33 22.56 5.63
N VAL A 43 -16.23 22.23 6.33
CA VAL A 43 -14.89 22.74 6.00
C VAL A 43 -14.40 22.17 4.68
N LEU A 44 -14.64 20.87 4.44
CA LEU A 44 -14.18 20.17 3.24
C LEU A 44 -15.12 20.34 2.04
N GLY A 45 -16.30 20.95 2.23
CA GLY A 45 -17.28 21.13 1.16
C GLY A 45 -17.88 19.84 0.63
N VAL A 46 -17.97 18.79 1.47
CA VAL A 46 -18.43 17.45 1.09
C VAL A 46 -19.65 17.01 1.89
N SER A 47 -20.27 15.89 1.49
CA SER A 47 -21.44 15.35 2.21
C SER A 47 -21.02 14.68 3.54
N ARG A 48 -21.88 14.75 4.57
CA ARG A 48 -21.66 14.07 5.85
C ARG A 48 -21.49 12.54 5.72
N PRO A 49 -22.24 11.83 4.85
CA PRO A 49 -21.99 10.41 4.58
C PRO A 49 -20.58 10.12 4.08
N ALA A 50 -20.02 10.95 3.19
CA ALA A 50 -18.65 10.77 2.70
C ALA A 50 -17.60 10.95 3.82
N VAL A 51 -17.80 11.93 4.70
CA VAL A 51 -16.93 12.12 5.89
C VAL A 51 -17.03 10.90 6.82
N ARG A 52 -18.23 10.41 7.10
CA ARG A 52 -18.45 9.25 7.96
C ARG A 52 -17.76 8.00 7.40
N GLU A 53 -17.90 7.75 6.11
CA GLU A 53 -17.23 6.64 5.43
C GLU A 53 -15.70 6.78 5.53
N ALA A 54 -15.16 7.98 5.29
CA ALA A 54 -13.73 8.24 5.45
C ALA A 54 -13.24 7.97 6.88
N LEU A 55 -13.95 8.47 7.90
CA LEU A 55 -13.61 8.26 9.31
C LEU A 55 -13.69 6.77 9.70
N GLN A 56 -14.66 6.02 9.18
CA GLN A 56 -14.74 4.57 9.41
C GLN A 56 -13.52 3.84 8.81
N ARG A 57 -13.11 4.20 7.61
CA ARG A 57 -11.93 3.62 6.96
C ARG A 57 -10.64 4.00 7.69
N MET A 58 -10.51 5.25 8.16
CA MET A 58 -9.39 5.68 9.01
C MET A 58 -9.35 4.91 10.33
N ALA A 59 -10.51 4.59 10.92
CA ALA A 59 -10.58 3.78 12.12
C ALA A 59 -10.16 2.32 11.85
N GLN A 60 -10.53 1.75 10.70
CA GLN A 60 -10.11 0.41 10.28
C GLN A 60 -8.60 0.32 10.13
N THR A 61 -7.96 1.32 9.52
CA THR A 61 -6.49 1.42 9.40
C THR A 61 -5.80 1.90 10.67
N ARG A 62 -6.54 2.12 11.75
CA ARG A 62 -6.05 2.60 13.06
C ARG A 62 -5.36 3.96 13.02
N LEU A 63 -5.65 4.77 12.00
CA LEU A 63 -5.20 6.17 11.90
C LEU A 63 -5.92 7.06 12.92
N VAL A 64 -7.19 6.74 13.18
CA VAL A 64 -8.00 7.41 14.20
C VAL A 64 -8.70 6.40 15.12
N GLU A 65 -9.13 6.88 16.30
CA GLU A 65 -10.00 6.15 17.21
C GLU A 65 -11.35 6.86 17.30
N VAL A 66 -12.42 6.14 16.97
CA VAL A 66 -13.80 6.65 17.07
C VAL A 66 -14.40 6.13 18.37
N ARG A 67 -14.71 7.00 19.32
CA ARG A 67 -15.40 6.62 20.56
C ARG A 67 -16.90 6.79 20.40
N HIS A 68 -17.67 5.80 20.83
CA HIS A 68 -19.14 5.88 20.85
C HIS A 68 -19.60 7.06 21.70
N GLY A 69 -20.31 8.01 21.08
CA GLY A 69 -20.78 9.23 21.76
C GLY A 69 -19.68 10.24 22.11
N GLY A 70 -18.44 10.01 21.65
CA GLY A 70 -17.28 10.85 21.89
C GLY A 70 -16.66 11.42 20.63
N ALA A 71 -15.58 12.17 20.79
CA ALA A 71 -14.81 12.72 19.69
C ALA A 71 -13.94 11.64 19.03
N THR A 72 -13.72 11.79 17.72
CA THR A 72 -12.71 11.02 16.97
C THR A 72 -11.34 11.62 17.27
N THR A 73 -10.37 10.79 17.65
CA THR A 73 -9.01 11.22 18.01
C THR A 73 -7.96 10.62 17.06
N VAL A 74 -6.93 11.40 16.72
CA VAL A 74 -5.78 10.97 15.92
C VAL A 74 -4.94 9.97 16.72
N ARG A 75 -4.55 8.85 16.11
CA ARG A 75 -3.65 7.86 16.70
C ARG A 75 -2.26 7.97 16.12
N ASP A 76 -1.27 7.47 16.85
CA ASP A 76 0.08 7.29 16.33
C ASP A 76 0.08 6.13 15.30
N PHE A 77 -0.01 6.47 14.02
CA PHE A 77 -0.05 5.48 12.95
C PHE A 77 1.24 4.64 12.87
N ARG A 78 2.38 5.17 13.29
CA ARG A 78 3.65 4.43 13.33
C ARG A 78 3.62 3.31 14.34
N ARG A 79 2.83 3.45 15.40
CA ARG A 79 2.69 2.47 16.48
C ARG A 79 1.53 1.51 16.25
N TYR A 80 0.43 1.99 15.66
CA TYR A 80 -0.82 1.25 15.58
C TYR A 80 -1.26 0.90 14.18
N GLY A 81 -0.78 1.58 13.16
CA GLY A 81 -1.10 1.31 11.76
C GLY A 81 -0.57 -0.04 11.28
N GLY A 82 -1.16 -0.56 10.23
CA GLY A 82 -0.74 -1.78 9.56
C GLY A 82 -0.20 -1.51 8.15
N LEU A 83 0.14 -2.58 7.44
CA LEU A 83 0.59 -2.51 6.04
C LEU A 83 -0.50 -1.96 5.09
N ASP A 84 -1.74 -1.95 5.52
CA ASP A 84 -2.89 -1.37 4.82
C ASP A 84 -2.83 0.15 4.65
N LEU A 85 -1.98 0.85 5.43
CA LEU A 85 -1.67 2.26 5.23
C LEU A 85 -0.59 2.51 4.17
N LEU A 86 0.26 1.53 3.86
CA LEU A 86 1.40 1.71 2.96
C LEU A 86 1.04 2.27 1.58
N PRO A 87 -0.05 1.84 0.89
CA PRO A 87 -0.40 2.39 -0.40
C PRO A 87 -0.54 3.92 -0.38
N ARG A 88 -1.18 4.44 0.67
CA ARG A 88 -1.42 5.88 0.86
C ARG A 88 -0.22 6.65 1.39
N LEU A 89 0.69 5.97 2.09
CA LEU A 89 1.97 6.55 2.51
C LEU A 89 2.98 6.58 1.36
N LEU A 90 2.97 5.55 0.50
CA LEU A 90 3.88 5.44 -0.62
C LEU A 90 3.58 6.46 -1.73
N VAL A 91 2.29 6.66 -2.05
CA VAL A 91 1.87 7.62 -3.08
C VAL A 91 0.97 8.67 -2.44
N ARG A 92 1.49 9.91 -2.36
CA ARG A 92 0.77 11.08 -1.87
C ARG A 92 0.76 12.16 -2.95
N ASN A 93 -0.41 12.71 -3.28
CA ASN A 93 -0.56 13.74 -4.31
C ASN A 93 0.12 13.35 -5.64
N ASP A 94 -0.12 12.13 -6.11
CA ASP A 94 0.46 11.53 -7.31
C ASP A 94 2.00 11.48 -7.32
N THR A 95 2.63 11.64 -6.16
CA THR A 95 4.08 11.59 -5.99
C THR A 95 4.48 10.45 -5.07
N VAL A 96 5.50 9.69 -5.49
CA VAL A 96 6.08 8.62 -4.65
C VAL A 96 6.92 9.24 -3.54
N ASP A 97 6.65 8.85 -2.30
CA ASP A 97 7.48 9.23 -1.14
C ASP A 97 8.77 8.39 -1.14
N PRO A 98 9.95 9.02 -1.34
CA PRO A 98 11.21 8.27 -1.47
C PRO A 98 11.65 7.59 -0.17
N ALA A 99 11.27 8.12 1.00
CA ALA A 99 11.61 7.52 2.28
C ALA A 99 10.79 6.25 2.52
N VAL A 100 9.50 6.27 2.18
CA VAL A 100 8.63 5.09 2.25
C VAL A 100 9.08 4.03 1.24
N ALA A 101 9.38 4.43 -0.01
CA ALA A 101 9.90 3.52 -1.04
C ALA A 101 11.20 2.84 -0.59
N ARG A 102 12.15 3.61 -0.04
CA ARG A 102 13.39 3.06 0.52
C ARG A 102 13.11 2.05 1.63
N SER A 103 12.24 2.38 2.58
CA SER A 103 11.90 1.48 3.69
C SER A 103 11.27 0.16 3.22
N ILE A 104 10.47 0.19 2.13
CA ILE A 104 9.94 -1.03 1.51
C ILE A 104 11.07 -1.89 0.94
N VAL A 105 12.03 -1.27 0.22
CA VAL A 105 13.18 -1.99 -0.35
C VAL A 105 14.06 -2.60 0.75
N GLU A 106 14.34 -1.84 1.81
CA GLU A 106 15.11 -2.30 2.98
C GLU A 106 14.43 -3.50 3.66
N ALA A 107 13.11 -3.43 3.88
CA ALA A 107 12.34 -4.53 4.45
C ALA A 107 12.40 -5.79 3.56
N ARG A 108 12.26 -5.63 2.24
CA ARG A 108 12.37 -6.75 1.28
C ARG A 108 13.79 -7.38 1.30
N ALA A 109 14.83 -6.55 1.32
CA ALA A 109 16.22 -7.02 1.37
C ALA A 109 16.51 -7.79 2.66
N ALA A 110 15.93 -7.36 3.78
CA ALA A 110 16.13 -8.01 5.07
C ALA A 110 15.37 -9.35 5.19
N VAL A 111 14.15 -9.44 4.64
CA VAL A 111 13.27 -10.61 4.84
C VAL A 111 13.34 -11.60 3.68
N GLY A 112 13.57 -11.09 2.45
CA GLY A 112 13.55 -11.89 1.21
C GLY A 112 14.44 -13.12 1.22
N PRO A 113 15.71 -13.04 1.62
CA PRO A 113 16.60 -14.20 1.69
C PRO A 113 16.06 -15.32 2.60
N GLY A 114 15.49 -14.95 3.75
CA GLY A 114 14.87 -15.92 4.67
C GLY A 114 13.64 -16.61 4.09
N ILE A 115 12.79 -15.87 3.38
CA ILE A 115 11.64 -16.44 2.69
C ILE A 115 12.10 -17.40 1.59
N ALA A 116 13.10 -17.01 0.78
CA ALA A 116 13.64 -17.83 -0.30
C ALA A 116 14.27 -19.13 0.24
N ALA A 117 14.99 -19.07 1.36
CA ALA A 117 15.53 -20.26 2.00
C ALA A 117 14.43 -21.24 2.45
N LEU A 118 13.37 -20.72 3.08
CA LEU A 118 12.21 -21.56 3.45
C LEU A 118 11.50 -22.15 2.23
N ALA A 119 11.37 -21.38 1.14
CA ALA A 119 10.79 -21.89 -0.10
C ALA A 119 11.65 -23.02 -0.71
N ALA A 120 12.96 -22.89 -0.68
CA ALA A 120 13.86 -23.94 -1.15
C ALA A 120 13.75 -25.21 -0.30
N GLU A 121 13.52 -25.08 1.01
CA GLU A 121 13.37 -26.20 1.93
C GLU A 121 12.01 -26.90 1.80
N ARG A 122 10.92 -26.13 1.59
CA ARG A 122 9.53 -26.60 1.74
C ARG A 122 8.78 -26.74 0.42
N GLY A 123 9.17 -25.98 -0.61
CA GLY A 123 8.39 -25.78 -1.84
C GLY A 123 8.23 -27.01 -2.73
N GLY A 124 8.98 -28.08 -2.47
CA GLY A 124 8.85 -29.34 -3.18
C GLY A 124 9.20 -29.28 -4.67
N PRO A 125 8.92 -30.37 -5.42
CA PRO A 125 9.34 -30.49 -6.83
C PRO A 125 8.67 -29.51 -7.79
N ALA A 126 7.48 -28.98 -7.44
CA ALA A 126 6.74 -28.06 -8.28
C ALA A 126 7.31 -26.62 -8.25
N LEU A 127 8.09 -26.26 -7.23
CA LEU A 127 8.63 -24.91 -7.08
C LEU A 127 9.61 -24.55 -8.20
N HIS A 128 10.52 -25.46 -8.53
CA HIS A 128 11.57 -25.20 -9.54
C HIS A 128 10.98 -24.88 -10.93
N PRO A 129 10.07 -25.69 -11.52
CA PRO A 129 9.51 -25.36 -12.82
C PRO A 129 8.67 -24.07 -12.79
N ALA A 130 7.95 -23.77 -11.70
CA ALA A 130 7.19 -22.53 -11.56
C ALA A 130 8.11 -21.30 -11.54
N LEU A 131 9.23 -21.35 -10.82
CA LEU A 131 10.21 -20.27 -10.80
C LEU A 131 10.91 -20.12 -12.15
N THR A 132 11.24 -21.22 -12.83
CA THR A 132 11.88 -21.18 -14.16
C THR A 132 10.99 -20.47 -15.16
N ASP A 133 9.70 -20.80 -15.22
CA ASP A 133 8.73 -20.13 -16.11
C ASP A 133 8.72 -18.61 -15.91
N VAL A 134 8.61 -18.17 -14.66
CA VAL A 134 8.58 -16.71 -14.36
C VAL A 134 9.90 -16.04 -14.70
N VAL A 135 11.04 -16.68 -14.42
CA VAL A 135 12.37 -16.15 -14.73
C VAL A 135 12.58 -16.03 -16.24
N ASP A 136 12.15 -17.03 -17.04
CA ASP A 136 12.23 -16.95 -18.49
C ASP A 136 11.38 -15.81 -19.06
N ARG A 137 10.19 -15.60 -18.52
CA ARG A 137 9.31 -14.46 -18.86
C ARG A 137 9.91 -13.13 -18.42
N LEU A 138 10.55 -13.05 -17.26
CA LEU A 138 11.28 -11.87 -16.78
C LEU A 138 12.44 -11.50 -17.71
N ALA A 139 13.20 -12.51 -18.16
CA ALA A 139 14.32 -12.32 -19.09
C ALA A 139 13.88 -11.86 -20.48
N ALA A 140 12.65 -12.16 -20.88
CA ALA A 140 12.07 -11.79 -22.18
C ALA A 140 11.29 -10.45 -22.13
N ALA A 141 11.04 -9.90 -20.93
CA ALA A 141 10.26 -8.69 -20.77
C ALA A 141 11.09 -7.45 -21.11
N ASP A 142 10.57 -6.60 -22.00
CA ASP A 142 11.16 -5.34 -22.45
C ASP A 142 10.40 -4.10 -21.95
N ASP A 143 9.20 -4.31 -21.38
CA ASP A 143 8.38 -3.26 -20.78
C ASP A 143 8.64 -3.15 -19.27
N PRO A 144 9.02 -1.95 -18.76
CA PRO A 144 9.34 -1.76 -17.34
C PRO A 144 8.18 -2.07 -16.37
N VAL A 145 6.92 -1.85 -16.78
CA VAL A 145 5.76 -2.16 -15.94
C VAL A 145 5.55 -3.67 -15.88
N GLY A 146 5.53 -4.32 -17.04
CA GLY A 146 5.40 -5.78 -17.16
C GLY A 146 6.54 -6.50 -16.43
N TRP A 147 7.77 -5.98 -16.47
CA TRP A 147 8.89 -6.51 -15.70
C TRP A 147 8.62 -6.47 -14.19
N GLN A 148 8.06 -5.37 -13.68
CA GLN A 148 7.70 -5.24 -12.27
C GLN A 148 6.55 -6.17 -11.86
N GLU A 149 5.56 -6.35 -12.74
CA GLU A 149 4.46 -7.31 -12.52
C GLU A 149 4.98 -8.74 -12.44
N LEU A 150 5.88 -9.13 -13.33
CA LEU A 150 6.55 -10.43 -13.30
C LEU A 150 7.45 -10.61 -12.05
N ALA A 151 8.10 -9.53 -11.59
CA ALA A 151 8.85 -9.57 -10.34
C ALA A 151 7.94 -9.79 -9.12
N LEU A 152 6.73 -9.26 -9.13
CA LEU A 152 5.72 -9.58 -8.11
C LEU A 152 5.25 -11.03 -8.20
N GLU A 153 5.03 -11.55 -9.42
CA GLU A 153 4.67 -12.96 -9.64
C GLU A 153 5.79 -13.91 -9.16
N PHE A 154 7.05 -13.58 -9.43
CA PHE A 154 8.18 -14.33 -8.89
C PHE A 154 8.13 -14.44 -7.36
N TRP A 155 7.90 -13.33 -6.69
CA TRP A 155 7.78 -13.34 -5.23
C TRP A 155 6.52 -14.03 -4.73
N ASP A 156 5.42 -14.04 -5.49
CA ASP A 156 4.22 -14.84 -5.19
C ASP A 156 4.57 -16.33 -5.11
N VAL A 157 5.29 -16.83 -6.12
CA VAL A 157 5.72 -18.25 -6.17
C VAL A 157 6.67 -18.57 -5.00
N VAL A 158 7.62 -17.69 -4.70
CA VAL A 158 8.57 -17.88 -3.59
C VAL A 158 7.85 -17.90 -2.24
N VAL A 159 6.92 -16.98 -2.02
CA VAL A 159 6.18 -16.90 -0.75
C VAL A 159 5.24 -18.09 -0.56
N ASP A 160 4.60 -18.58 -1.64
CA ASP A 160 3.81 -19.81 -1.59
C ASP A 160 4.68 -21.03 -1.27
N GLY A 161 5.85 -21.12 -1.92
CA GLY A 161 6.81 -22.18 -1.63
C GLY A 161 7.33 -22.18 -0.20
N ALA A 162 7.39 -21.03 0.45
CA ALA A 162 7.82 -20.92 1.86
C ALA A 162 6.79 -21.48 2.86
N ASP A 163 5.55 -21.73 2.44
CA ASP A 163 4.46 -22.28 3.25
C ASP A 163 4.35 -21.60 4.63
N SER A 164 4.29 -20.28 4.63
CA SER A 164 4.19 -19.46 5.83
C SER A 164 3.08 -18.42 5.70
N ILE A 165 2.00 -18.61 6.44
CA ILE A 165 0.87 -17.67 6.44
C ILE A 165 1.28 -16.25 6.81
N VAL A 166 2.25 -16.08 7.71
CA VAL A 166 2.74 -14.75 8.12
C VAL A 166 3.43 -14.06 6.96
N PHE A 167 4.35 -14.72 6.26
CA PHE A 167 5.01 -14.15 5.08
C PHE A 167 4.04 -13.90 3.93
N ARG A 168 3.05 -14.77 3.74
CA ARG A 168 1.98 -14.56 2.76
C ARG A 168 1.19 -13.27 3.06
N LEU A 169 0.76 -13.06 4.29
CA LEU A 169 0.02 -11.84 4.68
C LEU A 169 0.89 -10.58 4.59
N MET A 170 2.16 -10.66 4.97
CA MET A 170 3.11 -9.57 4.79
C MET A 170 3.29 -9.22 3.30
N PHE A 171 3.49 -10.22 2.46
CA PHE A 171 3.63 -10.03 1.01
C PHE A 171 2.37 -9.42 0.40
N ASN A 172 1.18 -9.90 0.77
CA ASN A 172 -0.08 -9.34 0.29
C ASN A 172 -0.21 -7.85 0.63
N GLY A 173 0.18 -7.44 1.84
CA GLY A 173 0.18 -6.03 2.24
C GLY A 173 1.18 -5.18 1.46
N LEU A 174 2.38 -5.69 1.23
CA LEU A 174 3.41 -5.02 0.40
C LEU A 174 2.98 -4.94 -1.07
N ARG A 175 2.42 -6.01 -1.62
CA ARG A 175 1.90 -6.06 -2.99
C ARG A 175 0.78 -5.04 -3.19
N ALA A 176 -0.17 -4.97 -2.27
CA ALA A 176 -1.27 -4.01 -2.32
C ALA A 176 -0.79 -2.54 -2.30
N ALA A 177 0.37 -2.26 -1.67
CA ALA A 177 0.99 -0.94 -1.70
C ALA A 177 1.72 -0.66 -3.01
N TYR A 178 2.42 -1.65 -3.52
CA TYR A 178 3.35 -1.50 -4.63
C TYR A 178 2.64 -1.55 -6.01
N GLU A 179 1.70 -2.47 -6.20
CA GLU A 179 1.03 -2.71 -7.47
C GLU A 179 0.31 -1.47 -8.04
N PRO A 180 -0.45 -0.68 -7.26
CA PRO A 180 -1.02 0.58 -7.75
C PRO A 180 0.02 1.67 -8.05
N ALA A 181 1.22 1.58 -7.45
CA ALA A 181 2.30 2.55 -7.64
C ALA A 181 3.20 2.23 -8.85
N LEU A 182 3.07 1.05 -9.48
CA LEU A 182 3.91 0.62 -10.59
C LEU A 182 4.02 1.65 -11.73
N PRO A 183 2.94 2.28 -12.23
CA PRO A 183 3.04 3.27 -13.28
C PRO A 183 3.89 4.49 -12.89
N ALA A 184 3.75 4.97 -11.64
CA ALA A 184 4.52 6.09 -11.12
C ALA A 184 6.00 5.72 -10.91
N LEU A 185 6.27 4.53 -10.36
CA LEU A 185 7.63 4.01 -10.18
C LEU A 185 8.34 3.77 -11.50
N ALA A 186 7.65 3.21 -12.51
CA ALA A 186 8.20 3.00 -13.84
C ALA A 186 8.51 4.34 -14.57
N ALA A 187 7.76 5.41 -14.26
CA ALA A 187 8.06 6.74 -14.80
C ALA A 187 9.36 7.33 -14.22
N VAL A 188 9.59 7.13 -12.91
CA VAL A 188 10.83 7.55 -12.23
C VAL A 188 12.03 6.81 -12.82
N LEU A 189 11.93 5.47 -12.94
CA LEU A 189 13.01 4.64 -13.50
C LEU A 189 13.36 5.02 -14.96
N ARG A 190 12.39 5.44 -15.76
CA ARG A 190 12.64 5.94 -17.12
C ARG A 190 13.33 7.31 -17.14
N GLY A 191 13.08 8.16 -16.15
CA GLY A 191 13.68 9.48 -16.04
C GLY A 191 15.16 9.45 -15.61
N GLU A 192 15.60 8.38 -14.94
CA GLU A 192 16.99 8.21 -14.49
C GLU A 192 17.90 7.54 -15.55
N VAL A 193 17.33 6.97 -16.60
CA VAL A 193 18.06 6.27 -17.68
C VAL A 193 18.28 7.18 -18.93
N GLY A 194 17.82 8.41 -18.92
CA GLY A 194 18.04 9.46 -19.94
C GLY A 194 18.98 10.53 -19.42
#